data_28dc851e47c99d4941781e62446ad189
#
_entry.id   28dc851e47c99d4941781e62446ad189
#
_cell.length_a   1.000
_cell.length_b   1.000
_cell.length_c   1.000
_cell.angle_alpha   90.00
_cell.angle_beta   90.00
_cell.angle_gamma   90.00
#
_symmetry.space_group_name_H-M   'P 1'
#
loop_
_entity.id
_entity.type
_entity.pdbx_description
1 polymer ?
#
loop_
_entity_poly.entity_id
_entity_poly.type
_entity_poly.pdbx_seq_one_letter_code
_entity_poly.pdbx_strand_id
1 'polypeptide(L)'
;MTATAVFYHLIRSGQDDTVQTTVTRALAAGWRVMIRSADAGLLAHLDAKLWLGPEEGFVAHGLQGGPHDADQPVLLGQGAIGNAARGLMLLSGAEAAREEISGLERIWVLFDGEDTEAVALARLRWSEFTSWGLAAQYWSDETGPWVKKTERAAAV
;
A
#
# COMPACT_ATOMS: atom_id res chain seq x y z
N MET A 1 -10.85 13.09 9.62
CA MET A 1 -10.65 13.04 8.15
C MET A 1 -10.53 11.61 7.70
N THR A 2 -11.14 11.28 6.60
CA THR A 2 -11.07 9.93 6.05
C THR A 2 -9.90 9.79 5.08
N ALA A 3 -9.30 8.60 5.07
CA ALA A 3 -8.24 8.28 4.13
C ALA A 3 -8.76 8.23 2.69
N THR A 4 -7.87 8.43 1.72
CA THR A 4 -8.16 8.18 0.32
C THR A 4 -7.53 6.83 -0.05
N ALA A 5 -8.32 5.95 -0.65
CA ALA A 5 -7.84 4.67 -1.16
C ALA A 5 -7.39 4.83 -2.61
N VAL A 6 -6.20 4.37 -2.94
CA VAL A 6 -5.63 4.44 -4.29
C VAL A 6 -5.29 3.03 -4.74
N PHE A 7 -5.90 2.60 -5.83
CA PHE A 7 -5.73 1.27 -6.41
C PHE A 7 -4.79 1.34 -7.60
N TYR A 8 -3.75 0.54 -7.60
CA TYR A 8 -2.79 0.43 -8.70
C TYR A 8 -2.91 -0.92 -9.38
N HIS A 9 -3.51 -0.92 -10.55
CA HIS A 9 -3.67 -2.08 -11.43
C HIS A 9 -2.40 -2.22 -12.26
N LEU A 10 -1.50 -3.11 -11.82
CA LEU A 10 -0.18 -3.27 -12.41
C LEU A 10 -0.21 -4.21 -13.61
N ILE A 11 0.10 -3.70 -14.79
CA ILE A 11 0.25 -4.47 -16.01
C ILE A 11 1.70 -4.41 -16.50
N ARG A 12 2.24 -3.20 -16.64
CA ARG A 12 3.60 -2.98 -17.17
C ARG A 12 4.64 -2.74 -16.09
N SER A 13 4.26 -2.07 -15.01
CA SER A 13 5.16 -1.77 -13.91
C SER A 13 5.34 -2.97 -13.00
N GLY A 14 6.55 -3.16 -12.49
CA GLY A 14 6.83 -4.16 -11.47
C GLY A 14 6.27 -3.73 -10.11
N GLN A 15 5.83 -4.69 -9.32
CA GLN A 15 5.32 -4.43 -7.97
C GLN A 15 6.41 -3.82 -7.08
N ASP A 16 7.61 -4.38 -7.10
CA ASP A 16 8.72 -3.90 -6.26
C ASP A 16 9.05 -2.44 -6.52
N ASP A 17 9.14 -2.05 -7.79
CA ASP A 17 9.43 -0.68 -8.17
C ASP A 17 8.32 0.27 -7.75
N THR A 18 7.07 -0.16 -7.90
CA THR A 18 5.91 0.65 -7.51
C THR A 18 5.84 0.81 -6.00
N VAL A 19 6.13 -0.25 -5.24
CA VAL A 19 6.24 -0.18 -3.77
C VAL A 19 7.29 0.85 -3.38
N GLN A 20 8.49 0.76 -3.95
CA GLN A 20 9.59 1.65 -3.62
C GLN A 20 9.28 3.11 -3.95
N THR A 21 8.73 3.36 -5.12
CA THR A 21 8.34 4.71 -5.55
C THR A 21 7.28 5.30 -4.62
N THR A 22 6.25 4.52 -4.31
CA THR A 22 5.14 4.97 -3.45
C THR A 22 5.62 5.26 -2.04
N VAL A 23 6.43 4.36 -1.47
CA VAL A 23 7.01 4.53 -0.13
C VAL A 23 7.88 5.79 -0.08
N THR A 24 8.73 5.99 -1.08
CA THR A 24 9.62 7.16 -1.15
C THR A 24 8.81 8.46 -1.14
N ARG A 25 7.73 8.51 -1.92
CA ARG A 25 6.83 9.68 -1.95
C ARG A 25 6.14 9.92 -0.61
N ALA A 26 5.68 8.85 0.04
CA ALA A 26 5.02 8.95 1.34
C ALA A 26 5.98 9.49 2.40
N LEU A 27 7.20 8.98 2.44
CA LEU A 27 8.21 9.45 3.39
C LEU A 27 8.57 10.92 3.13
N ALA A 28 8.65 11.34 1.86
CA ALA A 28 8.89 12.73 1.50
C ALA A 28 7.74 13.64 1.95
N ALA A 29 6.52 13.11 2.04
CA ALA A 29 5.36 13.84 2.58
C ALA A 29 5.32 13.84 4.12
N GLY A 30 6.28 13.22 4.77
CA GLY A 30 6.35 13.13 6.23
C GLY A 30 5.54 12.00 6.84
N TRP A 31 5.11 11.03 6.04
CA TRP A 31 4.30 9.90 6.53
C TRP A 31 5.16 8.68 6.79
N ARG A 32 4.89 7.97 7.86
CA ARG A 32 5.35 6.60 8.05
C ARG A 32 4.41 5.67 7.28
N VAL A 33 4.92 4.51 6.88
CA VAL A 33 4.19 3.54 6.06
C VAL A 33 4.20 2.17 6.72
N MET A 34 3.04 1.51 6.73
CA MET A 34 2.93 0.09 7.01
C MET A 34 2.66 -0.64 5.69
N ILE A 35 3.50 -1.61 5.36
CA ILE A 35 3.27 -2.51 4.22
C ILE A 35 2.74 -3.82 4.78
N ARG A 36 1.51 -4.15 4.41
CA ARG A 36 0.83 -5.36 4.86
C ARG A 36 0.63 -6.31 3.69
N SER A 37 0.95 -7.58 3.89
CA SER A 37 0.74 -8.62 2.90
C SER A 37 0.23 -9.89 3.58
N ALA A 38 -0.64 -10.62 2.89
CA ALA A 38 -1.03 -11.95 3.32
C ALA A 38 0.08 -12.98 3.10
N ASP A 39 1.10 -12.63 2.32
CA ASP A 39 2.24 -13.50 1.96
C ASP A 39 3.50 -13.07 2.70
N ALA A 40 3.91 -13.83 3.70
CA ALA A 40 5.12 -13.56 4.48
C ALA A 40 6.40 -13.64 3.63
N GLY A 41 6.40 -14.49 2.61
CA GLY A 41 7.55 -14.60 1.68
C GLY A 41 7.75 -13.33 0.87
N LEU A 42 6.65 -12.68 0.46
CA LEU A 42 6.71 -11.40 -0.22
C LEU A 42 7.28 -10.31 0.69
N LEU A 43 6.89 -10.29 1.95
CA LEU A 43 7.42 -9.32 2.92
C LEU A 43 8.94 -9.47 3.10
N ALA A 44 9.43 -10.69 3.20
CA ALA A 44 10.87 -10.97 3.27
C ALA A 44 11.60 -10.52 1.99
N HIS A 45 10.98 -10.76 0.84
CA HIS A 45 11.51 -10.31 -0.45
C HIS A 45 11.61 -8.79 -0.52
N LEU A 46 10.55 -8.08 -0.11
CA LEU A 46 10.54 -6.61 -0.12
C LEU A 46 11.54 -6.04 0.88
N ASP A 47 11.69 -6.65 2.05
CA ASP A 47 12.70 -6.26 3.02
C ASP A 47 14.10 -6.28 2.39
N ALA A 48 14.43 -7.37 1.71
CA ALA A 48 15.71 -7.48 1.00
C ALA A 48 15.85 -6.44 -0.12
N LYS A 49 14.79 -6.20 -0.90
CA LYS A 49 14.79 -5.23 -1.98
C LYS A 49 14.99 -3.79 -1.49
N LEU A 50 14.38 -3.42 -0.39
CA LEU A 50 14.52 -2.09 0.18
C LEU A 50 15.95 -1.85 0.70
N TRP A 51 16.64 -2.91 1.18
CA TRP A 51 18.04 -2.83 1.56
C TRP A 51 18.96 -2.59 0.35
N LEU A 52 18.58 -3.12 -0.83
CA LEU A 52 19.33 -3.02 -2.07
C LEU A 52 18.93 -1.81 -2.93
N GLY A 53 18.09 -0.93 -2.41
CA GLY A 53 17.62 0.25 -3.12
C GLY A 53 18.75 1.17 -3.54
N PRO A 54 18.47 2.18 -4.42
CA PRO A 54 19.49 3.09 -4.89
C PRO A 54 20.19 3.79 -3.72
N GLU A 55 21.49 3.98 -3.84
CA GLU A 55 22.34 4.57 -2.78
C GLU A 55 21.79 5.87 -2.22
N GLU A 56 21.13 6.67 -3.07
CA GLU A 56 20.54 7.95 -2.70
C GLU A 56 19.14 7.81 -2.11
N GLY A 57 18.60 6.61 -2.07
CA GLY A 57 17.23 6.35 -1.65
C GLY A 57 17.11 5.32 -0.53
N PHE A 58 18.09 5.25 0.35
CA PHE A 58 18.02 4.31 1.47
C PHE A 58 16.74 4.56 2.28
N VAL A 59 15.93 3.51 2.41
CA VAL A 59 14.67 3.54 3.17
C VAL A 59 14.89 2.77 4.46
N ALA A 60 14.86 3.47 5.58
CA ALA A 60 14.90 2.81 6.88
C ALA A 60 13.61 2.01 7.07
N HIS A 61 13.75 0.72 7.32
CA HIS A 61 12.60 -0.20 7.40
C HIS A 61 12.91 -1.41 8.28
N GLY A 62 11.88 -2.15 8.65
CA GLY A 62 12.03 -3.39 9.39
C GLY A 62 10.81 -4.29 9.25
N LEU A 63 11.05 -5.59 9.39
CA LEU A 63 9.98 -6.58 9.48
C LEU A 63 9.33 -6.51 10.86
N GLN A 64 8.01 -6.63 10.89
CA GLN A 64 7.23 -6.60 12.14
C GLN A 64 7.60 -7.76 13.05
N GLY A 65 7.63 -7.49 14.34
CA GLY A 65 7.99 -8.48 15.37
C GLY A 65 9.32 -8.19 16.06
N GLY A 66 9.99 -7.10 15.66
CA GLY A 66 11.25 -6.68 16.28
C GLY A 66 11.04 -5.67 17.41
N PRO A 67 12.10 -5.38 18.18
CA PRO A 67 12.00 -4.47 19.33
C PRO A 67 11.84 -2.99 18.91
N HIS A 68 12.03 -2.66 17.65
CA HIS A 68 11.98 -1.28 17.15
C HIS A 68 10.82 -1.03 16.19
N ASP A 69 9.78 -1.87 16.22
CA ASP A 69 8.61 -1.73 15.32
C ASP A 69 8.04 -0.31 15.36
N ALA A 70 7.87 0.25 16.56
CA ALA A 70 7.26 1.56 16.74
C ALA A 70 8.06 2.71 16.12
N ASP A 71 9.36 2.52 15.91
CA ASP A 71 10.28 3.54 15.41
C ASP A 71 10.54 3.43 13.90
N GLN A 72 10.04 2.38 13.23
CA GLN A 72 10.32 2.17 11.82
C GLN A 72 9.54 3.15 10.94
N PRO A 73 10.22 3.92 10.08
CA PRO A 73 9.53 4.72 9.06
C PRO A 73 8.70 3.86 8.12
N VAL A 74 9.19 2.66 7.80
CA VAL A 74 8.46 1.65 7.02
C VAL A 74 8.49 0.34 7.78
N LEU A 75 7.32 -0.16 8.13
CA LEU A 75 7.16 -1.43 8.84
C LEU A 75 6.48 -2.42 7.91
N LEU A 76 7.07 -3.61 7.73
CA LEU A 76 6.51 -4.67 6.90
C LEU A 76 5.98 -5.79 7.79
N GLY A 77 4.72 -6.14 7.65
CA GLY A 77 4.14 -7.18 8.50
C GLY A 77 2.74 -7.61 8.09
N GLN A 78 2.25 -8.60 8.80
CA GLN A 78 0.90 -9.15 8.61
C GLN A 78 -0.09 -8.69 9.69
N GLY A 79 0.42 -8.03 10.72
CA GLY A 79 -0.36 -7.64 11.88
C GLY A 79 -0.90 -6.22 11.81
N ALA A 80 -1.30 -5.71 12.97
CA ALA A 80 -1.79 -4.36 13.11
C ALA A 80 -0.70 -3.32 12.82
N ILE A 81 -1.11 -2.08 12.52
CA ILE A 81 -0.17 -0.97 12.32
C ILE A 81 0.56 -0.72 13.64
N GLY A 82 1.87 -0.95 13.64
CA GLY A 82 2.69 -0.86 14.85
C GLY A 82 3.65 0.31 14.91
N ASN A 83 3.67 1.18 13.89
CA ASN A 83 4.60 2.30 13.78
C ASN A 83 3.92 3.67 13.63
N ALA A 84 2.64 3.76 13.98
CA ALA A 84 1.83 4.96 13.81
C ALA A 84 1.81 5.45 12.35
N ALA A 85 1.77 4.53 11.39
CA ALA A 85 1.77 4.86 9.97
C ALA A 85 0.54 5.67 9.58
N ARG A 86 0.73 6.63 8.68
CA ARG A 86 -0.34 7.37 8.02
C ARG A 86 -0.68 6.81 6.65
N GLY A 87 0.20 5.99 6.09
CA GLY A 87 -0.05 5.25 4.86
C GLY A 87 -0.05 3.77 5.12
N LEU A 88 -1.05 3.06 4.62
CA LEU A 88 -1.15 1.60 4.69
C LEU A 88 -1.16 1.05 3.28
N MET A 89 -0.19 0.20 2.97
CA MET A 89 -0.08 -0.45 1.67
C MET A 89 -0.52 -1.91 1.79
N LEU A 90 -1.46 -2.31 0.96
CA LEU A 90 -2.01 -3.67 0.96
C LEU A 90 -1.54 -4.43 -0.28
N LEU A 91 -0.90 -5.56 -0.05
CA LEU A 91 -0.38 -6.45 -1.09
C LEU A 91 -0.93 -7.86 -0.88
N SER A 92 -1.00 -8.64 -1.95
CA SER A 92 -1.37 -10.07 -1.90
C SER A 92 -2.68 -10.34 -1.17
N GLY A 93 -3.70 -9.51 -1.41
CA GLY A 93 -5.02 -9.71 -0.82
C GLY A 93 -5.14 -9.32 0.65
N ALA A 94 -4.15 -8.62 1.21
CA ALA A 94 -4.23 -8.15 2.60
C ALA A 94 -5.44 -7.25 2.81
N GLU A 95 -5.93 -7.24 4.03
CA GLU A 95 -7.13 -6.51 4.42
C GLU A 95 -6.80 -5.34 5.35
N ALA A 96 -7.68 -4.36 5.38
CA ALA A 96 -7.66 -3.29 6.37
C ALA A 96 -8.92 -3.37 7.22
N ALA A 97 -8.79 -3.12 8.51
CA ALA A 97 -9.93 -3.02 9.39
C ALA A 97 -10.51 -1.60 9.35
N ARG A 98 -11.83 -1.49 9.44
CA ARG A 98 -12.50 -0.19 9.41
C ARG A 98 -11.98 0.75 10.51
N GLU A 99 -11.66 0.20 11.66
CA GLU A 99 -11.16 0.95 12.83
C GLU A 99 -9.78 1.58 12.58
N GLU A 100 -9.01 1.03 11.63
CA GLU A 100 -7.68 1.55 11.31
C GLU A 100 -7.71 2.83 10.48
N ILE A 101 -8.82 3.10 9.79
CA ILE A 101 -8.91 4.17 8.79
C ILE A 101 -8.74 5.55 9.39
N SER A 102 -9.24 5.76 10.61
CA SER A 102 -9.26 7.08 11.23
C SER A 102 -7.87 7.67 11.44
N GLY A 103 -6.85 6.83 11.54
CA GLY A 103 -5.45 7.27 11.68
C GLY A 103 -4.70 7.37 10.36
N LEU A 104 -5.34 7.08 9.24
CA LEU A 104 -4.68 7.01 7.94
C LEU A 104 -5.02 8.22 7.06
N GLU A 105 -4.03 8.66 6.28
CA GLU A 105 -4.19 9.62 5.20
C GLU A 105 -4.39 8.91 3.86
N ARG A 106 -3.76 7.74 3.68
CA ARG A 106 -3.77 7.03 2.41
C ARG A 106 -3.76 5.52 2.63
N ILE A 107 -4.51 4.81 1.79
CA ILE A 107 -4.42 3.36 1.65
C ILE A 107 -4.10 3.07 0.19
N TRP A 108 -3.05 2.30 -0.06
CA TRP A 108 -2.70 1.86 -1.41
C TRP A 108 -3.01 0.37 -1.54
N VAL A 109 -3.65 -0.01 -2.63
CA VAL A 109 -3.88 -1.42 -2.98
C VAL A 109 -3.15 -1.67 -4.30
N LEU A 110 -2.08 -2.45 -4.24
CA LEU A 110 -1.29 -2.82 -5.41
C LEU A 110 -1.61 -4.26 -5.78
N PHE A 111 -1.92 -4.51 -7.03
CA PHE A 111 -2.28 -5.85 -7.48
C PHE A 111 -1.90 -6.09 -8.92
N ASP A 112 -1.59 -7.36 -9.25
CA ASP A 112 -1.29 -7.80 -10.59
C ASP A 112 -2.58 -7.76 -11.43
N GLY A 113 -2.61 -6.88 -12.42
CA GLY A 113 -3.76 -6.71 -13.29
C GLY A 113 -4.01 -7.86 -14.26
N GLU A 114 -3.04 -8.77 -14.41
CA GLU A 114 -3.19 -9.97 -15.24
C GLU A 114 -3.68 -11.18 -14.44
N ASP A 115 -3.70 -11.09 -13.12
CA ASP A 115 -4.19 -12.15 -12.23
C ASP A 115 -5.67 -11.89 -11.92
N THR A 116 -6.55 -12.74 -12.46
CA THR A 116 -8.00 -12.60 -12.28
C THR A 116 -8.44 -12.65 -10.82
N GLU A 117 -7.79 -13.44 -9.98
CA GLU A 117 -8.11 -13.51 -8.57
C GLU A 117 -7.69 -12.23 -7.84
N ALA A 118 -6.52 -11.69 -8.17
CA ALA A 118 -6.05 -10.42 -7.60
C ALA A 118 -6.97 -9.26 -7.98
N VAL A 119 -7.42 -9.22 -9.24
CA VAL A 119 -8.39 -8.22 -9.70
C VAL A 119 -9.71 -8.33 -8.94
N ALA A 120 -10.21 -9.55 -8.75
CA ALA A 120 -11.46 -9.79 -8.00
C ALA A 120 -11.33 -9.32 -6.55
N LEU A 121 -10.21 -9.61 -5.90
CA LEU A 121 -9.95 -9.14 -4.52
C LEU A 121 -9.86 -7.61 -4.46
N ALA A 122 -9.22 -6.98 -5.45
CA ALA A 122 -9.15 -5.52 -5.51
C ALA A 122 -10.54 -4.90 -5.64
N ARG A 123 -11.43 -5.50 -6.43
CA ARG A 123 -12.82 -5.04 -6.55
C ARG A 123 -13.58 -5.16 -5.23
N LEU A 124 -13.34 -6.23 -4.48
CA LEU A 124 -13.92 -6.40 -3.14
C LEU A 124 -13.44 -5.29 -2.20
N ARG A 125 -12.15 -4.97 -2.23
CA ARG A 125 -11.59 -3.88 -1.42
C ARG A 125 -12.18 -2.52 -1.82
N TRP A 126 -12.36 -2.30 -3.12
CA TRP A 126 -13.02 -1.09 -3.62
C TRP A 126 -14.42 -0.93 -3.04
N SER A 127 -15.24 -1.98 -3.13
CA SER A 127 -16.60 -1.98 -2.59
C SER A 127 -16.61 -1.75 -1.08
N GLU A 128 -15.72 -2.42 -0.38
CA GLU A 128 -15.58 -2.31 1.08
C GLU A 128 -15.21 -0.87 1.48
N PHE A 129 -14.15 -0.32 0.90
CA PHE A 129 -13.67 1.01 1.26
C PHE A 129 -14.66 2.10 0.89
N THR A 130 -15.30 2.01 -0.26
CA THR A 130 -16.32 2.99 -0.65
C THR A 130 -17.57 2.87 0.22
N SER A 131 -17.90 1.67 0.69
CA SER A 131 -19.01 1.48 1.65
C SER A 131 -18.71 2.14 3.01
N TRP A 132 -17.43 2.29 3.35
CA TRP A 132 -17.00 2.99 4.56
C TRP A 132 -16.93 4.51 4.38
N GLY A 133 -17.25 5.01 3.18
CA GLY A 133 -17.26 6.43 2.87
C GLY A 133 -15.93 7.00 2.41
N LEU A 134 -14.94 6.15 2.11
CA LEU A 134 -13.65 6.63 1.62
C LEU A 134 -13.72 7.14 0.19
N ALA A 135 -12.99 8.19 -0.11
CA ALA A 135 -12.65 8.51 -1.49
C ALA A 135 -11.77 7.39 -2.06
N ALA A 136 -11.93 7.06 -3.32
CA ALA A 136 -11.16 6.01 -3.96
C ALA A 136 -10.80 6.39 -5.39
N GLN A 137 -9.59 6.02 -5.83
CA GLN A 137 -9.09 6.23 -7.18
C GLN A 137 -8.56 4.90 -7.71
N TYR A 138 -8.79 4.64 -8.99
CA TYR A 138 -8.34 3.43 -9.67
C TYR A 138 -7.44 3.83 -10.83
N TRP A 139 -6.18 3.42 -10.75
CA TRP A 139 -5.15 3.72 -11.73
C TRP A 139 -4.66 2.45 -12.42
N SER A 140 -4.37 2.55 -13.72
CA SER A 140 -3.79 1.46 -14.50
C SER A 140 -2.67 1.98 -15.39
N ASP A 141 -1.66 1.14 -15.60
CA ASP A 141 -0.56 1.41 -16.53
C ASP A 141 -0.61 0.53 -17.77
N GLU A 142 -1.77 -0.04 -18.10
CA GLU A 142 -1.93 -0.96 -19.23
C GLU A 142 -1.51 -0.36 -20.58
N THR A 143 -1.64 0.96 -20.75
CA THR A 143 -1.26 1.66 -21.98
C THR A 143 0.14 2.28 -21.90
N GLY A 144 0.88 2.06 -20.83
CA GLY A 144 2.22 2.60 -20.57
C GLY A 144 2.24 3.56 -19.40
N PRO A 145 1.83 4.84 -19.58
CA PRO A 145 1.77 5.77 -18.44
C PRO A 145 0.60 5.43 -17.51
N TRP A 146 0.73 5.86 -16.24
CA TRP A 146 -0.35 5.70 -15.27
C TRP A 146 -1.52 6.59 -15.65
N VAL A 147 -2.70 5.98 -15.77
CA VAL A 147 -3.95 6.66 -16.12
C VAL A 147 -4.99 6.38 -15.06
N LYS A 148 -5.63 7.43 -14.56
CA LYS A 148 -6.75 7.27 -13.62
C LYS A 148 -7.98 6.82 -14.40
N LYS A 149 -8.44 5.60 -14.17
CA LYS A 149 -9.57 4.97 -14.87
C LYS A 149 -10.90 5.37 -14.26
N THR A 150 -10.96 5.50 -12.94
CA THR A 150 -12.19 5.90 -12.26
C THR A 150 -11.85 6.48 -10.90
N GLU A 151 -12.77 7.24 -10.34
CA GLU A 151 -12.66 7.73 -8.98
C GLU A 151 -14.03 7.89 -8.36
N ARG A 152 -14.05 7.88 -7.03
CA ARG A 152 -15.25 8.11 -6.25
C ARG A 152 -14.93 9.08 -5.11
N ALA A 153 -15.74 10.12 -4.97
CA ALA A 153 -15.57 11.08 -3.89
C ALA A 153 -15.95 10.45 -2.54
N ALA A 154 -15.36 10.96 -1.47
CA ALA A 154 -15.73 10.55 -0.12
C ALA A 154 -17.22 10.83 0.11
N ALA A 155 -17.86 9.94 0.87
CA ALA A 155 -19.22 10.16 1.32
C ALA A 155 -19.24 11.28 2.38
N VAL A 156 -20.22 12.13 2.29
CA VAL A 156 -20.41 13.25 3.21
C VAL A 156 -21.17 12.81 4.45
#